data_ceb2c04ff52ffdc5cf2f015e208d56af
#
_entry.id   ceb2c04ff52ffdc5cf2f015e208d56af
#
_cell.length_a   1.000
_cell.length_b   1.000
_cell.length_c   1.000
_cell.angle_alpha   90.00
_cell.angle_beta   90.00
_cell.angle_gamma   90.00
#
_symmetry.space_group_name_H-M   'P 1'
#
loop_
_entity.id
_entity.type
_entity.pdbx_description
1 polymer ?
#
loop_
_entity_poly.entity_id
_entity_poly.type
_entity_poly.pdbx_seq_one_letter_code
_entity_poly.pdbx_strand_id
1 'polypeptide(L)'
;MKFLNLPIYYKGNTYYFNKITGLLLYRNAYNEKKKNNSTYELIESNYQLILNPYLIKSCGNKLQIQKIPYLAKLYAKSLVFTSKYSFYITCVLTKVPLIKFSTSQYAVEIFNKIYSDPLQQKTLCLSRTIFVIATSKSFKSNGTAFIGVFLPSRKMHAWVIESGCNPDSSDEIWLSYQPVVAIIK
;
A
#
# COMPACT_ATOMS: atom_id res chain seq x y z
N MET A 1 7.64 9.81 4.97
CA MET A 1 7.00 9.02 3.93
C MET A 1 7.35 9.60 2.58
N LYS A 2 7.96 8.84 1.70
CA LYS A 2 8.35 9.24 0.35
C LYS A 2 7.47 8.49 -0.65
N PHE A 3 6.90 9.20 -1.62
CA PHE A 3 6.09 8.66 -2.70
C PHE A 3 6.90 8.66 -3.98
N LEU A 4 6.97 7.53 -4.62
CA LEU A 4 7.68 7.31 -5.87
C LEU A 4 6.66 6.90 -6.93
N ASN A 5 6.42 7.78 -7.91
CA ASN A 5 5.52 7.46 -9.01
C ASN A 5 6.17 6.43 -9.94
N LEU A 6 5.41 5.40 -10.28
CA LEU A 6 5.74 4.33 -11.21
C LEU A 6 4.79 4.47 -12.40
N PRO A 7 5.12 5.29 -13.41
CA PRO A 7 4.22 5.49 -14.55
C PRO A 7 4.07 4.19 -15.33
N ILE A 8 2.84 3.88 -15.73
CA ILE A 8 2.54 2.72 -16.56
C ILE A 8 1.96 3.15 -17.90
N TYR A 9 2.33 2.43 -18.95
CA TYR A 9 1.87 2.69 -20.31
C TYR A 9 0.81 1.67 -20.69
N TYR A 10 -0.36 2.15 -21.11
CA TYR A 10 -1.44 1.29 -21.56
C TYR A 10 -2.28 1.97 -22.63
N LYS A 11 -2.47 1.31 -23.77
CA LYS A 11 -3.28 1.80 -24.90
C LYS A 11 -2.98 3.25 -25.29
N GLY A 12 -1.69 3.59 -25.44
CA GLY A 12 -1.23 4.91 -25.87
C GLY A 12 -1.32 6.01 -24.80
N ASN A 13 -1.62 5.66 -23.56
CA ASN A 13 -1.66 6.61 -22.45
C ASN A 13 -0.66 6.22 -21.37
N THR A 14 -0.09 7.24 -20.71
CA THR A 14 0.70 7.08 -19.50
C THR A 14 -0.17 7.36 -18.28
N TYR A 15 -0.25 6.41 -17.39
CA TYR A 15 -1.00 6.53 -16.13
C TYR A 15 -0.05 6.88 -15.00
N TYR A 16 -0.46 7.79 -14.12
CA TYR A 16 0.27 8.20 -12.94
C TYR A 16 -0.68 8.53 -11.79
N PHE A 17 -0.18 8.41 -10.57
CA PHE A 17 -0.98 8.65 -9.37
C PHE A 17 -0.77 10.08 -8.85
N ASN A 18 -1.85 10.80 -8.61
CA ASN A 18 -1.81 12.09 -7.98
C ASN A 18 -1.87 11.94 -6.45
N LYS A 19 -0.73 12.19 -5.78
CA LYS A 19 -0.59 12.05 -4.32
C LYS A 19 -1.43 13.04 -3.49
N ILE A 20 -1.94 14.11 -4.10
CA ILE A 20 -2.78 15.10 -3.40
C ILE A 20 -4.23 14.61 -3.40
N THR A 21 -4.75 14.27 -4.56
CA THR A 21 -6.14 13.86 -4.74
C THR A 21 -6.39 12.38 -4.46
N GLY A 22 -5.33 11.54 -4.52
CA GLY A 22 -5.47 10.08 -4.45
C GLY A 22 -6.04 9.44 -5.71
N LEU A 23 -6.09 10.19 -6.82
CA LEU A 23 -6.68 9.74 -8.08
C LEU A 23 -5.61 9.28 -9.07
N LEU A 24 -6.00 8.30 -9.90
CA LEU A 24 -5.24 7.91 -11.06
C LEU A 24 -5.52 8.92 -12.19
N LEU A 25 -4.46 9.54 -12.68
CA LEU A 25 -4.50 10.44 -13.83
C LEU A 25 -3.84 9.76 -15.02
N TYR A 26 -4.15 10.24 -16.24
CA TYR A 26 -3.49 9.76 -17.45
C TYR A 26 -3.13 10.93 -18.38
N ARG A 27 -2.10 10.75 -19.17
CA ARG A 27 -1.71 11.66 -20.27
C ARG A 27 -1.51 10.85 -21.53
N ASN A 28 -1.78 11.45 -22.68
CA ASN A 28 -1.45 10.86 -23.96
C ASN A 28 0.07 10.78 -24.10
N ALA A 29 0.61 9.59 -24.37
CA ALA A 29 2.04 9.31 -24.39
C ALA A 29 2.82 10.10 -25.48
N TYR A 30 2.14 10.67 -26.45
CA TYR A 30 2.76 11.43 -27.56
C TYR A 30 3.56 12.66 -27.14
N ASN A 31 3.45 13.14 -25.89
CA ASN A 31 4.05 14.39 -25.41
C ASN A 31 5.12 14.22 -24.32
N GLU A 32 5.56 13.00 -23.99
CA GLU A 32 6.58 12.84 -22.95
C GLU A 32 8.01 12.82 -23.50
N LYS A 33 8.71 13.95 -23.34
CA LYS A 33 10.18 13.96 -23.37
C LYS A 33 10.70 13.18 -22.16
N LYS A 34 11.55 12.16 -22.42
CA LYS A 34 12.26 11.35 -21.41
C LYS A 34 12.81 12.24 -20.28
N LYS A 35 12.29 12.14 -19.08
CA LYS A 35 12.87 12.70 -17.85
C LYS A 35 13.65 11.63 -17.10
N ASN A 36 14.88 12.00 -16.77
CA ASN A 36 15.98 11.28 -16.16
C ASN A 36 15.73 10.17 -15.15
N ASN A 37 16.51 9.10 -15.29
CA ASN A 37 16.49 7.78 -14.69
C ASN A 37 17.03 7.65 -13.25
N SER A 38 17.45 8.69 -12.56
CA SER A 38 18.25 8.57 -11.33
C SER A 38 17.49 8.22 -10.02
N THR A 39 16.17 8.15 -10.07
CA THR A 39 15.35 7.83 -8.87
C THR A 39 14.92 6.36 -8.79
N TYR A 40 15.24 5.57 -9.80
CA TYR A 40 14.78 4.19 -9.94
C TYR A 40 15.63 3.16 -9.19
N GLU A 41 16.89 3.45 -8.90
CA GLU A 41 17.85 2.48 -8.32
C GLU A 41 17.49 2.00 -6.90
N LEU A 42 16.84 2.83 -6.09
CA LEU A 42 16.43 2.47 -4.72
C LEU A 42 15.17 1.57 -4.64
N ILE A 43 14.45 1.45 -5.75
CA ILE A 43 13.23 0.63 -5.85
C ILE A 43 13.55 -0.76 -6.44
N GLU A 44 14.71 -0.91 -7.07
CA GLU A 44 15.02 -2.06 -7.92
C GLU A 44 14.88 -3.41 -7.21
N SER A 45 15.33 -3.56 -5.98
CA SER A 45 15.22 -4.85 -5.27
C SER A 45 13.78 -5.23 -4.93
N ASN A 46 12.95 -4.29 -4.47
CA ASN A 46 11.55 -4.55 -4.15
C ASN A 46 10.66 -4.50 -5.41
N TYR A 47 11.05 -3.74 -6.42
CA TYR A 47 10.35 -3.67 -7.70
C TYR A 47 10.56 -4.94 -8.53
N GLN A 48 11.73 -5.54 -8.49
CA GLN A 48 12.02 -6.85 -9.07
C GLN A 48 11.11 -7.94 -8.50
N LEU A 49 10.82 -7.88 -7.20
CA LEU A 49 9.88 -8.80 -6.55
C LEU A 49 8.44 -8.63 -7.07
N ILE A 50 8.04 -7.40 -7.45
CA ILE A 50 6.70 -7.14 -7.98
C ILE A 50 6.58 -7.58 -9.43
N LEU A 51 7.63 -7.40 -10.21
CA LEU A 51 7.68 -7.88 -11.60
C LEU A 51 7.68 -9.42 -11.67
N ASN A 52 8.11 -10.09 -10.60
CA ASN A 52 8.06 -11.52 -10.49
C ASN A 52 7.36 -11.96 -9.20
N PRO A 53 6.01 -11.94 -9.18
CA PRO A 53 5.21 -12.27 -8.00
C PRO A 53 5.46 -13.66 -7.44
N TYR A 54 5.98 -14.60 -8.23
CA TYR A 54 6.37 -15.94 -7.77
C TYR A 54 7.54 -15.93 -6.78
N LEU A 55 8.31 -14.85 -6.70
CA LEU A 55 9.37 -14.68 -5.71
C LEU A 55 8.87 -14.20 -4.35
N ILE A 56 7.61 -13.77 -4.27
CA ILE A 56 7.03 -13.31 -3.02
C ILE A 56 6.59 -14.51 -2.19
N LYS A 57 7.22 -14.63 -1.03
CA LYS A 57 6.90 -15.69 -0.08
C LYS A 57 5.63 -15.34 0.71
N SER A 58 4.83 -16.33 1.08
CA SER A 58 3.80 -16.14 2.08
C SER A 58 4.45 -15.84 3.43
N CYS A 59 4.01 -14.79 4.10
CA CYS A 59 4.38 -14.56 5.49
C CYS A 59 3.63 -15.55 6.37
N GLY A 60 4.30 -16.57 6.87
CA GLY A 60 3.93 -17.51 7.91
C GLY A 60 2.46 -17.69 8.35
N ASN A 61 2.24 -18.42 9.41
CA ASN A 61 0.90 -18.72 9.94
C ASN A 61 0.20 -17.47 10.49
N LYS A 62 -1.13 -17.41 10.35
CA LYS A 62 -1.97 -16.37 10.97
C LYS A 62 -1.66 -16.24 12.46
N LEU A 63 -1.40 -15.00 12.88
CA LEU A 63 -1.13 -14.71 14.27
C LEU A 63 -2.43 -14.72 15.08
N GLN A 64 -2.43 -15.40 16.23
CA GLN A 64 -3.56 -15.33 17.16
C GLN A 64 -3.51 -14.02 17.95
N ILE A 65 -4.41 -13.10 17.62
CA ILE A 65 -4.55 -11.82 18.34
C ILE A 65 -5.56 -12.03 19.48
N GLN A 66 -5.12 -12.03 20.72
CA GLN A 66 -6.00 -12.16 21.87
C GLN A 66 -6.77 -10.86 22.15
N LYS A 67 -6.08 -9.73 22.16
CA LYS A 67 -6.66 -8.43 22.53
C LYS A 67 -6.28 -7.33 21.53
N ILE A 68 -7.25 -6.53 21.11
CA ILE A 68 -7.03 -5.37 20.28
C ILE A 68 -6.82 -4.15 21.18
N PRO A 69 -5.67 -3.43 21.07
CA PRO A 69 -5.49 -2.20 21.82
C PRO A 69 -6.50 -1.13 21.43
N TYR A 70 -7.06 -0.45 22.43
CA TYR A 70 -8.08 0.60 22.19
C TYR A 70 -7.60 1.69 21.24
N LEU A 71 -6.37 2.17 21.44
CA LEU A 71 -5.76 3.17 20.55
C LEU A 71 -5.62 2.69 19.10
N ALA A 72 -5.34 1.39 18.88
CA ALA A 72 -5.30 0.83 17.52
C ALA A 72 -6.68 0.89 16.87
N LYS A 73 -7.74 0.59 17.63
CA LYS A 73 -9.12 0.66 17.14
C LYS A 73 -9.51 2.10 16.77
N LEU A 74 -9.19 3.07 17.62
CA LEU A 74 -9.45 4.50 17.33
C LEU A 74 -8.68 4.97 16.10
N TYR A 75 -7.39 4.61 16.03
CA TYR A 75 -6.54 5.02 14.91
C TYR A 75 -7.00 4.39 13.58
N ALA A 76 -7.33 3.11 13.56
CA ALA A 76 -7.88 2.46 12.37
C ALA A 76 -9.19 3.12 11.90
N LYS A 77 -10.10 3.44 12.83
CA LYS A 77 -11.35 4.15 12.51
C LYS A 77 -11.10 5.54 11.93
N SER A 78 -10.15 6.30 12.48
CA SER A 78 -9.80 7.63 11.95
C SER A 78 -9.21 7.55 10.55
N LEU A 79 -8.36 6.55 10.26
CA LEU A 79 -7.83 6.33 8.92
C LEU A 79 -8.92 5.97 7.91
N VAL A 80 -9.84 5.10 8.27
CA VAL A 80 -10.98 4.74 7.40
C VAL A 80 -11.88 5.94 7.15
N PHE A 81 -12.15 6.75 8.17
CA PHE A 81 -12.93 7.95 8.01
C PHE A 81 -12.24 8.95 7.07
N THR A 82 -10.99 9.30 7.34
CA THR A 82 -10.26 10.31 6.56
C THR A 82 -9.97 9.87 5.14
N SER A 83 -9.75 8.58 4.89
CA SER A 83 -9.47 8.05 3.55
C SER A 83 -10.64 8.24 2.57
N LYS A 84 -11.86 8.38 3.07
CA LYS A 84 -13.06 8.68 2.27
C LYS A 84 -13.08 10.12 1.75
N TYR A 85 -12.42 11.05 2.46
CA TYR A 85 -12.47 12.46 2.14
C TYR A 85 -11.17 13.01 1.56
N SER A 86 -10.02 12.52 2.02
CA SER A 86 -8.74 13.04 1.57
C SER A 86 -7.61 12.02 1.75
N PHE A 87 -7.03 11.61 0.65
CA PHE A 87 -5.81 10.81 0.66
C PHE A 87 -4.66 11.53 1.37
N TYR A 88 -4.50 12.82 1.12
CA TYR A 88 -3.43 13.64 1.74
C TYR A 88 -3.54 13.68 3.26
N ILE A 89 -4.72 13.97 3.81
CA ILE A 89 -4.94 13.99 5.28
C ILE A 89 -4.65 12.61 5.87
N THR A 90 -5.10 11.55 5.22
CA THR A 90 -4.84 10.18 5.66
C THR A 90 -3.34 9.89 5.75
N CYS A 91 -2.56 10.37 4.77
CA CYS A 91 -1.10 10.24 4.78
C CYS A 91 -0.43 11.08 5.87
N VAL A 92 -0.96 12.26 6.19
CA VAL A 92 -0.44 13.10 7.28
C VAL A 92 -0.61 12.41 8.64
N LEU A 93 -1.71 11.70 8.86
CA LEU A 93 -1.96 10.93 10.09
C LEU A 93 -0.89 9.87 10.36
N THR A 94 -0.16 9.39 9.33
CA THR A 94 0.95 8.44 9.54
C THR A 94 2.13 9.02 10.32
N LYS A 95 2.23 10.35 10.41
CA LYS A 95 3.29 11.04 11.16
C LYS A 95 3.09 11.01 12.67
N VAL A 96 1.86 10.72 13.12
CA VAL A 96 1.49 10.70 14.53
C VAL A 96 1.10 9.28 14.96
N PRO A 97 2.06 8.34 15.05
CA PRO A 97 1.74 6.98 15.44
C PRO A 97 1.50 6.91 16.95
N LEU A 98 0.25 6.77 17.34
CA LEU A 98 -0.15 6.57 18.73
C LEU A 98 0.23 5.19 19.28
N ILE A 99 0.53 4.24 18.37
CA ILE A 99 0.83 2.86 18.73
C ILE A 99 1.84 2.26 17.75
N LYS A 100 2.68 1.33 18.24
CA LYS A 100 3.66 0.60 17.42
C LYS A 100 3.57 -0.89 17.66
N PHE A 101 3.54 -1.64 16.56
CA PHE A 101 3.61 -3.10 16.53
C PHE A 101 5.00 -3.55 16.07
N SER A 102 5.41 -4.75 16.45
CA SER A 102 6.71 -5.31 16.06
C SER A 102 6.83 -5.52 14.55
N THR A 103 5.81 -6.12 13.94
CA THR A 103 5.81 -6.54 12.55
C THR A 103 4.62 -6.00 11.75
N SER A 104 4.76 -5.94 10.43
CA SER A 104 3.66 -5.58 9.53
C SER A 104 2.56 -6.63 9.54
N GLN A 105 2.90 -7.91 9.65
CA GLN A 105 1.91 -8.98 9.77
C GLN A 105 1.01 -8.78 11.00
N TYR A 106 1.60 -8.46 12.16
CA TYR A 106 0.80 -8.19 13.36
C TYR A 106 -0.12 -6.97 13.19
N ALA A 107 0.37 -5.91 12.53
CA ALA A 107 -0.44 -4.74 12.23
C ALA A 107 -1.61 -5.06 11.28
N VAL A 108 -1.38 -5.87 10.24
CA VAL A 108 -2.42 -6.34 9.32
C VAL A 108 -3.49 -7.15 10.08
N GLU A 109 -3.08 -8.12 10.88
CA GLU A 109 -4.01 -8.96 11.65
C GLU A 109 -4.86 -8.15 12.65
N ILE A 110 -4.27 -7.14 13.30
CA ILE A 110 -5.02 -6.19 14.15
C ILE A 110 -6.06 -5.45 13.33
N PHE A 111 -5.70 -4.92 12.16
CA PHE A 111 -6.62 -4.18 11.31
C PHE A 111 -7.76 -5.09 10.82
N ASN A 112 -7.43 -6.28 10.34
CA ASN A 112 -8.40 -7.27 9.86
C ASN A 112 -9.34 -7.74 10.99
N LYS A 113 -8.86 -7.82 12.22
CA LYS A 113 -9.70 -8.14 13.38
C LYS A 113 -10.63 -6.99 13.79
N ILE A 114 -10.22 -5.73 13.59
CA ILE A 114 -11.09 -4.54 13.80
C ILE A 114 -12.23 -4.52 12.78
N TYR A 115 -11.92 -4.90 11.53
CA TYR A 115 -12.84 -4.96 10.39
C TYR A 115 -12.98 -6.42 9.93
N SER A 116 -13.72 -7.23 10.71
CA SER A 116 -13.82 -8.67 10.49
C SER A 116 -14.68 -9.09 9.29
N ASP A 117 -15.47 -8.17 8.73
CA ASP A 117 -16.26 -8.44 7.54
C ASP A 117 -15.35 -8.49 6.29
N PRO A 118 -15.28 -9.63 5.57
CA PRO A 118 -14.45 -9.79 4.40
C PRO A 118 -14.76 -8.80 3.26
N LEU A 119 -16.02 -8.39 3.11
CA LEU A 119 -16.44 -7.42 2.10
C LEU A 119 -15.87 -6.02 2.42
N GLN A 120 -15.92 -5.64 3.70
CA GLN A 120 -15.31 -4.39 4.14
C GLN A 120 -13.78 -4.42 3.97
N GLN A 121 -13.11 -5.52 4.30
CA GLN A 121 -11.67 -5.65 4.17
C GLN A 121 -11.18 -5.37 2.75
N LYS A 122 -11.91 -5.83 1.71
CA LYS A 122 -11.59 -5.58 0.31
C LYS A 122 -11.66 -4.09 -0.07
N THR A 123 -12.57 -3.33 0.53
CA THR A 123 -12.75 -1.90 0.25
C THR A 123 -11.80 -1.00 1.06
N LEU A 124 -11.20 -1.54 2.12
CA LEU A 124 -10.35 -0.81 3.05
C LEU A 124 -8.85 -1.01 2.83
N CYS A 125 -8.45 -1.56 1.67
CA CYS A 125 -7.05 -1.88 1.36
C CYS A 125 -6.10 -0.68 1.56
N LEU A 126 -6.50 0.52 1.15
CA LEU A 126 -5.70 1.74 1.33
C LEU A 126 -5.55 2.10 2.83
N SER A 127 -6.64 2.12 3.58
CA SER A 127 -6.62 2.44 5.02
C SER A 127 -5.79 1.41 5.80
N ARG A 128 -5.90 0.11 5.44
CA ARG A 128 -5.11 -0.97 6.01
C ARG A 128 -3.62 -0.77 5.71
N THR A 129 -3.27 -0.50 4.46
CA THR A 129 -1.88 -0.24 4.05
C THR A 129 -1.29 0.94 4.82
N ILE A 130 -2.02 2.05 4.92
CA ILE A 130 -1.58 3.23 5.68
C ILE A 130 -1.46 2.93 7.17
N PHE A 131 -2.37 2.14 7.74
CA PHE A 131 -2.29 1.67 9.12
C PHE A 131 -0.98 0.89 9.38
N VAL A 132 -0.63 -0.03 8.50
CA VAL A 132 0.62 -0.80 8.58
C VAL A 132 1.84 0.11 8.51
N ILE A 133 1.90 1.01 7.52
CA ILE A 133 3.00 1.99 7.38
C ILE A 133 3.20 2.80 8.66
N ALA A 134 2.09 3.23 9.28
CA ALA A 134 2.13 4.06 10.46
C ALA A 134 2.55 3.29 11.71
N THR A 135 2.03 2.08 11.89
CA THR A 135 2.08 1.35 13.17
C THR A 135 3.14 0.25 13.22
N SER A 136 3.64 -0.27 12.08
CA SER A 136 4.68 -1.29 12.06
C SER A 136 6.07 -0.70 12.26
N LYS A 137 6.85 -1.30 13.17
CA LYS A 137 8.27 -0.96 13.37
C LYS A 137 9.14 -1.53 12.25
N SER A 138 8.89 -2.78 11.85
CA SER A 138 9.66 -3.48 10.81
C SER A 138 9.44 -2.88 9.42
N PHE A 139 8.25 -2.36 9.13
CA PHE A 139 7.99 -1.65 7.86
C PHE A 139 8.98 -0.50 7.63
N LYS A 140 9.38 0.19 8.70
CA LYS A 140 10.28 1.34 8.60
C LYS A 140 11.64 0.98 7.99
N SER A 141 12.15 -0.21 8.27
CA SER A 141 13.46 -0.66 7.78
C SER A 141 13.39 -1.46 6.49
N ASN A 142 12.33 -2.27 6.30
CA ASN A 142 12.32 -3.31 5.27
C ASN A 142 11.03 -3.32 4.42
N GLY A 143 10.12 -2.37 4.65
CA GLY A 143 8.82 -2.35 4.02
C GLY A 143 8.71 -1.36 2.85
N THR A 144 7.99 -1.77 1.83
CA THR A 144 7.50 -0.91 0.75
C THR A 144 6.01 -1.15 0.58
N ALA A 145 5.24 -0.08 0.56
CA ALA A 145 3.83 -0.18 0.23
C ALA A 145 3.60 0.26 -1.23
N PHE A 146 2.62 -0.34 -1.85
CA PHE A 146 2.28 -0.07 -3.24
C PHE A 146 0.83 0.32 -3.37
N ILE A 147 0.56 1.21 -4.32
CA ILE A 147 -0.77 1.42 -4.88
C ILE A 147 -0.67 1.00 -6.33
N GLY A 148 -1.54 0.09 -6.74
CA GLY A 148 -1.62 -0.39 -8.10
C GLY A 148 -2.99 -0.19 -8.70
N VAL A 149 -3.07 -0.38 -10.01
CA VAL A 149 -4.28 -0.26 -10.80
C VAL A 149 -4.52 -1.50 -11.66
N PHE A 150 -5.75 -1.93 -11.72
CA PHE A 150 -6.22 -2.89 -12.70
C PHE A 150 -6.78 -2.12 -13.89
N LEU A 151 -6.00 -2.00 -14.95
CA LEU A 151 -6.24 -1.06 -16.04
C LEU A 151 -7.55 -1.27 -16.79
N PRO A 152 -8.06 -2.48 -17.06
CA PRO A 152 -9.35 -2.64 -17.72
C PRO A 152 -10.49 -1.90 -17.01
N SER A 153 -10.55 -1.95 -15.67
CA SER A 153 -11.62 -1.33 -14.88
C SER A 153 -11.20 -0.07 -14.13
N ARG A 154 -9.90 0.30 -14.17
CA ARG A 154 -9.30 1.40 -13.40
C ARG A 154 -9.50 1.28 -11.88
N LYS A 155 -9.80 0.09 -11.38
CA LYS A 155 -9.87 -0.17 -9.95
C LYS A 155 -8.48 -0.06 -9.36
N MET A 156 -8.37 0.52 -8.17
CA MET A 156 -7.12 0.64 -7.43
C MET A 156 -7.09 -0.31 -6.25
N HIS A 157 -5.90 -0.79 -5.91
CA HIS A 157 -5.62 -1.61 -4.75
C HIS A 157 -4.33 -1.15 -4.08
N ALA A 158 -4.24 -1.30 -2.75
CA ALA A 158 -3.05 -0.96 -1.99
C ALA A 158 -2.61 -2.16 -1.14
N TRP A 159 -1.30 -2.43 -1.12
CA TRP A 159 -0.70 -3.54 -0.38
C TRP A 159 0.68 -3.20 0.14
N VAL A 160 1.24 -4.07 0.96
CA VAL A 160 2.57 -3.95 1.55
C VAL A 160 3.41 -5.14 1.15
N ILE A 161 4.68 -4.92 0.87
CA ILE A 161 5.71 -5.96 0.80
C ILE A 161 6.77 -5.64 1.85
N GLU A 162 7.11 -6.60 2.68
CA GLU A 162 8.14 -6.50 3.70
C GLU A 162 9.06 -7.71 3.63
N SER A 163 10.35 -7.48 3.41
CA SER A 163 11.36 -8.55 3.33
C SER A 163 10.98 -9.69 2.35
N GLY A 164 10.41 -9.34 1.20
CA GLY A 164 9.98 -10.31 0.18
C GLY A 164 8.68 -11.04 0.49
N CYS A 165 7.91 -10.61 1.52
CA CYS A 165 6.63 -11.20 1.90
C CYS A 165 5.50 -10.17 1.78
N ASN A 166 4.29 -10.63 1.39
CA ASN A 166 3.08 -9.88 1.64
C ASN A 166 2.55 -10.23 3.04
N PRO A 167 2.52 -9.30 4.00
CA PRO A 167 2.04 -9.56 5.35
C PRO A 167 0.54 -9.87 5.43
N ASP A 168 -0.22 -9.58 4.38
CA ASP A 168 -1.62 -9.96 4.25
C ASP A 168 -1.74 -11.26 3.43
N SER A 169 -1.63 -12.40 4.09
CA SER A 169 -1.72 -13.71 3.45
C SER A 169 -3.09 -14.02 2.85
N SER A 170 -4.13 -13.23 3.20
CA SER A 170 -5.48 -13.38 2.65
C SER A 170 -5.71 -12.59 1.37
N ASP A 171 -4.77 -11.72 0.98
CA ASP A 171 -4.89 -10.83 -0.14
C ASP A 171 -3.98 -11.28 -1.31
N GLU A 172 -4.49 -12.13 -2.18
CA GLU A 172 -3.82 -12.51 -3.44
C GLU A 172 -4.24 -11.62 -4.62
N ILE A 173 -5.23 -10.75 -4.42
CA ILE A 173 -5.82 -9.91 -5.48
C ILE A 173 -4.77 -8.93 -6.05
N TRP A 174 -3.82 -8.50 -5.23
CA TRP A 174 -2.76 -7.58 -5.64
C TRP A 174 -1.93 -8.06 -6.84
N LEU A 175 -1.85 -9.37 -7.09
CA LEU A 175 -1.16 -9.96 -8.25
C LEU A 175 -1.71 -9.47 -9.59
N SER A 176 -2.97 -9.07 -9.63
CA SER A 176 -3.65 -8.59 -10.83
C SER A 176 -3.47 -7.09 -11.07
N TYR A 177 -2.84 -6.36 -10.12
CA TYR A 177 -2.70 -4.92 -10.18
C TYR A 177 -1.28 -4.51 -10.58
N GLN A 178 -1.19 -3.58 -11.51
CA GLN A 178 0.09 -2.98 -11.89
C GLN A 178 0.41 -1.82 -10.93
N PRO A 179 1.56 -1.81 -10.26
CA PRO A 179 1.91 -0.75 -9.31
C PRO A 179 2.14 0.57 -10.03
N VAL A 180 1.51 1.64 -9.55
CA VAL A 180 1.66 3.03 -10.03
C VAL A 180 2.37 3.94 -9.03
N VAL A 181 2.43 3.53 -7.76
CA VAL A 181 3.14 4.23 -6.69
C VAL A 181 3.78 3.25 -5.75
N ALA A 182 5.05 3.52 -5.41
CA ALA A 182 5.71 2.93 -4.26
C ALA A 182 5.80 3.96 -3.12
N ILE A 183 5.56 3.50 -1.89
CA ILE A 183 5.59 4.31 -0.67
C ILE A 183 6.62 3.69 0.28
N ILE A 184 7.65 4.46 0.63
CA ILE A 184 8.67 4.10 1.62
C ILE A 184 8.67 5.10 2.77
N LYS A 185 9.15 4.66 3.93
CA LYS A 185 9.16 5.49 5.15
C LYS A 185 10.55 6.05 5.44
#